data_c448f0c0c32b7597ce4f7ac875bd2d05
#
_entry.id   c448f0c0c32b7597ce4f7ac875bd2d05
#
_cell.length_a   1.000
_cell.length_b   1.000
_cell.length_c   1.000
_cell.angle_alpha   90.00
_cell.angle_beta   90.00
_cell.angle_gamma   90.00
#
_symmetry.space_group_name_H-M   'P 1'
#
loop_
_entity.id
_entity.type
_entity.pdbx_description
1 polymer ?
#
loop_
_entity_poly.entity_id
_entity_poly.type
_entity_poly.pdbx_seq_one_letter_code
_entity_poly.pdbx_strand_id
1 'polypeptide(L)'
;MKKCVYPGSLDPITNGHLDVIIRASKIFDEVIVLIGNNITKKGLFTTLEKIEMIKMVTKDYPNIKVESFSGLIVDYCKDNNINVIIRGIRNYSDYEGEYDLYQHNYDINPNIETLLMMPKPENISISSSSIKEFLKFNCDISKYVPFQLVDTIINKYNEQKNWFSVLFILKYLINL
;
A
#
# COMPACT_ATOMS: atom_id res chain seq x y z
N MET A 1 21.69 -4.12 -13.33
CA MET A 1 20.54 -4.66 -12.59
C MET A 1 19.42 -3.63 -12.67
N LYS A 2 18.29 -3.96 -13.27
CA LYS A 2 17.14 -3.05 -13.42
C LYS A 2 16.29 -3.12 -12.15
N LYS A 3 16.32 -2.06 -11.35
CA LYS A 3 15.55 -1.95 -10.11
C LYS A 3 14.38 -1.01 -10.30
N CYS A 4 13.29 -1.23 -9.55
CA CYS A 4 12.19 -0.28 -9.43
C CYS A 4 11.66 -0.21 -8.00
N VAL A 5 10.97 0.90 -7.71
CA VAL A 5 10.23 1.09 -6.46
C VAL A 5 8.74 1.06 -6.74
N TYR A 6 7.98 0.32 -5.93
CA TYR A 6 6.52 0.38 -5.87
C TYR A 6 6.10 1.03 -4.54
N PRO A 7 5.87 2.34 -4.52
CA PRO A 7 5.53 3.05 -3.30
C PRO A 7 4.02 3.01 -3.04
N GLY A 8 3.65 2.90 -1.77
CA GLY A 8 2.24 2.96 -1.38
C GLY A 8 2.02 2.95 0.13
N SER A 9 0.82 3.33 0.56
CA SER A 9 0.40 3.16 1.97
C SER A 9 0.13 1.70 2.32
N LEU A 10 -0.42 0.94 1.36
CA LEU A 10 -0.73 -0.51 1.46
C LEU A 10 -1.42 -0.88 2.78
N ASP A 11 -2.48 -0.16 3.11
CA ASP A 11 -3.17 -0.20 4.40
C ASP A 11 -4.68 -0.54 4.28
N PRO A 12 -5.01 -1.85 4.08
CA PRO A 12 -4.12 -2.99 3.82
C PRO A 12 -3.71 -3.15 2.35
N ILE A 13 -2.76 -4.07 2.09
CA ILE A 13 -2.47 -4.54 0.74
C ILE A 13 -3.71 -5.26 0.16
N THR A 14 -3.98 -5.06 -1.14
CA THR A 14 -5.10 -5.71 -1.86
C THR A 14 -4.57 -6.61 -2.98
N ASN A 15 -5.44 -7.45 -3.55
CA ASN A 15 -5.09 -8.27 -4.71
C ASN A 15 -4.64 -7.42 -5.91
N GLY A 16 -5.19 -6.18 -6.06
CA GLY A 16 -4.74 -5.25 -7.09
C GLY A 16 -3.30 -4.78 -6.90
N HIS A 17 -2.91 -4.46 -5.68
CA HIS A 17 -1.52 -4.12 -5.37
C HIS A 17 -0.59 -5.31 -5.61
N LEU A 18 -0.96 -6.48 -5.11
CA LEU A 18 -0.15 -7.69 -5.23
C LEU A 18 0.03 -8.11 -6.69
N ASP A 19 -1.01 -8.00 -7.53
CA ASP A 19 -0.93 -8.28 -8.96
C ASP A 19 0.12 -7.39 -9.66
N VAL A 20 0.09 -6.08 -9.41
CA VAL A 20 1.06 -5.14 -9.99
C VAL A 20 2.48 -5.44 -9.50
N ILE A 21 2.66 -5.67 -8.20
CA ILE A 21 3.96 -6.00 -7.61
C ILE A 21 4.55 -7.27 -8.21
N ILE A 22 3.77 -8.36 -8.30
CA ILE A 22 4.22 -9.63 -8.89
C ILE A 22 4.52 -9.48 -10.37
N ARG A 23 3.75 -8.70 -11.12
CA ARG A 23 4.05 -8.47 -12.54
C ARG A 23 5.28 -7.62 -12.74
N ALA A 24 5.50 -6.63 -11.89
CA ALA A 24 6.72 -5.85 -11.87
C ALA A 24 7.95 -6.75 -11.60
N SER A 25 7.84 -7.72 -10.68
CA SER A 25 8.95 -8.63 -10.37
C SER A 25 9.37 -9.56 -11.52
N LYS A 26 8.53 -9.68 -12.56
CA LYS A 26 8.87 -10.42 -13.79
C LYS A 26 9.58 -9.56 -14.84
N ILE A 27 9.56 -8.23 -14.66
CA ILE A 27 10.14 -7.25 -15.60
C ILE A 27 11.48 -6.71 -15.08
N PHE A 28 11.57 -6.58 -13.75
CA PHE A 28 12.72 -6.00 -13.07
C PHE A 28 13.51 -7.05 -12.30
N ASP A 29 14.82 -6.87 -12.23
CA ASP A 29 15.72 -7.75 -11.47
C ASP A 29 15.46 -7.61 -9.95
N GLU A 30 15.01 -6.44 -9.50
CA GLU A 30 14.65 -6.17 -8.10
C GLU A 30 13.47 -5.19 -8.04
N VAL A 31 12.46 -5.52 -7.23
CA VAL A 31 11.32 -4.66 -6.92
C VAL A 31 11.33 -4.34 -5.44
N ILE A 32 11.34 -3.06 -5.11
CA ILE A 32 11.26 -2.60 -3.72
C ILE A 32 9.85 -2.07 -3.47
N VAL A 33 9.07 -2.80 -2.67
CA VAL A 33 7.79 -2.33 -2.17
C VAL A 33 8.08 -1.37 -1.02
N LEU A 34 7.84 -0.07 -1.26
CA LEU A 34 8.21 0.98 -0.33
C LEU A 34 6.99 1.52 0.40
N ILE A 35 6.91 1.28 1.71
CA ILE A 35 5.82 1.75 2.55
C ILE A 35 6.14 3.16 3.03
N GLY A 36 5.32 4.13 2.61
CA GLY A 36 5.40 5.50 3.11
C GLY A 36 5.03 5.56 4.59
N ASN A 37 5.96 6.03 5.42
CA ASN A 37 5.72 6.20 6.85
C ASN A 37 5.15 7.60 7.12
N ASN A 38 3.83 7.76 6.97
CA ASN A 38 3.16 9.02 7.29
C ASN A 38 2.75 9.04 8.77
N ILE A 39 3.55 9.70 9.59
CA ILE A 39 3.38 9.79 11.05
C ILE A 39 2.04 10.47 11.44
N THR A 40 1.48 11.28 10.55
CA THR A 40 0.25 12.06 10.84
C THR A 40 -1.04 11.28 10.52
N LYS A 41 -1.00 10.24 9.70
CA LYS A 41 -2.17 9.43 9.35
C LYS A 41 -2.23 8.17 10.21
N LYS A 42 -3.26 8.06 11.08
CA LYS A 42 -3.58 6.78 11.75
C LYS A 42 -4.08 5.79 10.69
N GLY A 43 -3.25 4.80 10.35
CA GLY A 43 -3.63 3.67 9.51
C GLY A 43 -4.35 2.58 10.31
N LEU A 44 -4.88 1.58 9.59
CA LEU A 44 -5.39 0.35 10.21
C LEU A 44 -4.22 -0.48 10.77
N PHE A 45 -3.11 -0.50 10.04
CA PHE A 45 -1.91 -1.25 10.40
C PHE A 45 -0.72 -0.33 10.66
N THR A 46 0.12 -0.72 11.61
CA THR A 46 1.44 -0.13 11.80
C THR A 46 2.36 -0.43 10.60
N THR A 47 3.43 0.33 10.45
CA THR A 47 4.40 0.10 9.38
C THR A 47 5.01 -1.30 9.45
N LEU A 48 5.33 -1.81 10.65
CA LEU A 48 5.87 -3.15 10.84
C LEU A 48 4.87 -4.25 10.42
N GLU A 49 3.62 -4.14 10.85
CA GLU A 49 2.57 -5.08 10.44
C GLU A 49 2.40 -5.12 8.91
N LYS A 50 2.41 -3.97 8.26
CA LYS A 50 2.35 -3.90 6.79
C LYS A 50 3.54 -4.59 6.12
N ILE A 51 4.76 -4.37 6.63
CA ILE A 51 5.97 -5.04 6.12
C ILE A 51 5.81 -6.57 6.23
N GLU A 52 5.39 -7.07 7.37
CA GLU A 52 5.21 -8.51 7.61
C GLU A 52 4.13 -9.10 6.70
N MET A 53 2.99 -8.43 6.58
CA MET A 53 1.90 -8.84 5.69
C MET A 53 2.36 -8.93 4.22
N ILE A 54 3.09 -7.93 3.74
CA ILE A 54 3.58 -7.92 2.36
C ILE A 54 4.64 -9.00 2.16
N LYS A 55 5.59 -9.16 3.08
CA LYS A 55 6.57 -10.25 3.04
C LYS A 55 5.92 -11.63 3.01
N MET A 56 4.87 -11.84 3.78
CA MET A 56 4.12 -13.10 3.80
C MET A 56 3.56 -13.45 2.41
N VAL A 57 2.94 -12.49 1.73
CA VAL A 57 2.29 -12.73 0.43
C VAL A 57 3.23 -12.65 -0.77
N THR A 58 4.46 -12.19 -0.55
CA THR A 58 5.50 -12.12 -1.60
C THR A 58 6.65 -13.09 -1.36
N LYS A 59 6.55 -14.00 -0.39
CA LYS A 59 7.63 -14.92 0.02
C LYS A 59 8.21 -15.78 -1.11
N ASP A 60 7.39 -16.10 -2.11
CA ASP A 60 7.79 -16.93 -3.25
C ASP A 60 8.47 -16.13 -4.39
N TYR A 61 8.69 -14.82 -4.16
CA TYR A 61 9.32 -13.90 -5.12
C TYR A 61 10.60 -13.31 -4.51
N PRO A 62 11.77 -13.98 -4.63
CA PRO A 62 13.01 -13.60 -3.94
C PRO A 62 13.57 -12.26 -4.38
N ASN A 63 13.14 -11.73 -5.53
CA ASN A 63 13.53 -10.42 -6.03
C ASN A 63 12.61 -9.27 -5.57
N ILE A 64 11.63 -9.54 -4.70
CA ILE A 64 10.81 -8.52 -4.06
C ILE A 64 11.35 -8.23 -2.66
N LYS A 65 11.72 -6.99 -2.42
CA LYS A 65 12.07 -6.48 -1.09
C LYS A 65 10.96 -5.60 -0.55
N VAL A 66 10.82 -5.54 0.76
CA VAL A 66 9.82 -4.72 1.44
C VAL A 66 10.54 -3.82 2.44
N GLU A 67 10.42 -2.53 2.24
CA GLU A 67 11.07 -1.52 3.05
C GLU A 67 10.10 -0.41 3.43
N SER A 68 10.47 0.42 4.39
CA SER A 68 9.73 1.64 4.74
C SER A 68 10.66 2.84 4.68
N PHE A 69 10.07 3.98 4.34
CA PHE A 69 10.83 5.22 4.23
C PHE A 69 9.99 6.42 4.70
N SER A 70 10.66 7.36 5.36
CA SER A 70 10.07 8.64 5.78
C SER A 70 10.77 9.74 4.98
N GLY A 71 10.05 10.36 4.06
CA GLY A 71 10.58 11.40 3.19
C GLY A 71 10.01 11.32 1.77
N LEU A 72 10.64 12.02 0.84
CA LEU A 72 10.25 12.00 -0.55
C LEU A 72 10.74 10.72 -1.24
N ILE A 73 9.88 10.11 -2.05
CA ILE A 73 10.22 8.87 -2.79
C ILE A 73 11.40 9.09 -3.72
N VAL A 74 11.51 10.28 -4.29
CA VAL A 74 12.61 10.66 -5.17
C VAL A 74 13.97 10.69 -4.46
N ASP A 75 14.00 11.05 -3.18
CA ASP A 75 15.22 11.00 -2.36
C ASP A 75 15.64 9.55 -2.11
N TYR A 76 14.68 8.69 -1.71
CA TYR A 76 14.93 7.26 -1.58
C TYR A 76 15.48 6.66 -2.88
N CYS A 77 14.89 7.00 -4.01
CA CYS A 77 15.34 6.53 -5.32
C CYS A 77 16.78 6.96 -5.62
N LYS A 78 17.11 8.23 -5.35
CA LYS A 78 18.45 8.79 -5.52
C LYS A 78 19.49 8.07 -4.67
N ASP A 79 19.19 7.90 -3.37
CA ASP A 79 20.11 7.28 -2.41
C ASP A 79 20.38 5.79 -2.71
N ASN A 80 19.44 5.11 -3.37
CA ASN A 80 19.54 3.69 -3.71
C ASN A 80 19.89 3.43 -5.20
N ASN A 81 20.20 4.48 -5.97
CA ASN A 81 20.47 4.39 -7.42
C ASN A 81 19.34 3.70 -8.19
N ILE A 82 18.09 4.09 -7.93
CA ILE A 82 16.90 3.62 -8.60
C ILE A 82 16.30 4.78 -9.39
N ASN A 83 15.98 4.55 -10.64
CA ASN A 83 15.42 5.57 -11.52
C ASN A 83 14.05 5.20 -12.11
N VAL A 84 13.39 4.18 -11.56
CA VAL A 84 12.05 3.78 -11.99
C VAL A 84 11.11 3.66 -10.80
N ILE A 85 9.99 4.38 -10.85
CA ILE A 85 8.86 4.25 -9.94
C ILE A 85 7.72 3.56 -10.70
N ILE A 86 7.12 2.55 -10.09
CA ILE A 86 5.90 1.91 -10.61
C ILE A 86 4.70 2.37 -9.80
N ARG A 87 3.64 2.76 -10.49
CA ARG A 87 2.35 3.13 -9.90
C ARG A 87 1.22 2.32 -10.50
N GLY A 88 0.31 1.85 -9.64
CA GLY A 88 -0.90 1.16 -10.08
C GLY A 88 -2.02 2.16 -10.39
N ILE A 89 -2.63 2.08 -11.57
CA ILE A 89 -3.80 2.89 -11.94
C ILE A 89 -4.98 1.99 -12.28
N ARG A 90 -6.18 2.35 -11.83
CA ARG A 90 -7.41 1.58 -12.01
C ARG A 90 -8.45 2.31 -12.87
N ASN A 91 -8.41 3.62 -12.84
CA ASN A 91 -9.36 4.49 -13.50
C ASN A 91 -8.73 5.85 -13.83
N TYR A 92 -9.52 6.71 -14.45
CA TYR A 92 -9.07 8.04 -14.88
C TYR A 92 -8.71 8.95 -13.70
N SER A 93 -9.44 8.87 -12.59
CA SER A 93 -9.14 9.67 -11.39
C SER A 93 -7.80 9.29 -10.75
N ASP A 94 -7.45 7.99 -10.76
CA ASP A 94 -6.11 7.57 -10.33
C ASP A 94 -5.03 8.18 -11.25
N TYR A 95 -5.29 8.19 -12.58
CA TYR A 95 -4.35 8.76 -13.55
C TYR A 95 -4.10 10.26 -13.30
N GLU A 96 -5.12 11.06 -13.04
CA GLU A 96 -4.96 12.49 -12.74
C GLU A 96 -4.04 12.70 -11.53
N GLY A 97 -4.28 11.99 -10.43
CA GLY A 97 -3.44 12.09 -9.23
C GLY A 97 -2.00 11.61 -9.45
N GLU A 98 -1.80 10.55 -10.27
CA GLU A 98 -0.47 10.05 -10.60
C GLU A 98 0.27 10.98 -11.58
N TYR A 99 -0.45 11.66 -12.46
CA TYR A 99 0.12 12.66 -13.34
C TYR A 99 0.69 13.86 -12.56
N ASP A 100 -0.05 14.38 -11.57
CA ASP A 100 0.44 15.44 -10.69
C ASP A 100 1.68 14.99 -9.90
N LEU A 101 1.67 13.77 -9.38
CA LEU A 101 2.83 13.20 -8.67
C LEU A 101 4.03 13.02 -9.60
N TYR A 102 3.80 12.59 -10.85
CA TYR A 102 4.86 12.50 -11.86
C TYR A 102 5.52 13.85 -12.10
N GLN A 103 4.72 14.92 -12.29
CA GLN A 103 5.28 16.27 -12.52
C GLN A 103 6.14 16.70 -11.34
N HIS A 104 5.65 16.57 -10.10
CA HIS A 104 6.42 16.91 -8.91
C HIS A 104 7.71 16.08 -8.77
N ASN A 105 7.65 14.79 -9.05
CA ASN A 105 8.83 13.93 -9.02
C ASN A 105 9.86 14.33 -10.07
N TYR A 106 9.39 14.66 -11.29
CA TYR A 106 10.24 15.09 -12.39
C TYR A 106 10.93 16.44 -12.10
N ASP A 107 10.22 17.38 -11.50
CA ASP A 107 10.77 18.70 -11.11
C ASP A 107 11.91 18.54 -10.07
N ILE A 108 11.80 17.57 -9.18
CA ILE A 108 12.80 17.32 -8.14
C ILE A 108 13.98 16.50 -8.70
N ASN A 109 13.70 15.47 -9.50
CA ASN A 109 14.70 14.60 -10.11
C ASN A 109 14.27 14.10 -11.48
N PRO A 110 14.70 14.79 -12.57
CA PRO A 110 14.29 14.44 -13.95
C PRO A 110 14.86 13.10 -14.45
N ASN A 111 15.74 12.44 -13.69
CA ASN A 111 16.25 11.12 -14.04
C ASN A 111 15.35 9.96 -13.56
N ILE A 112 14.24 10.27 -12.89
CA ILE A 112 13.29 9.26 -12.40
C ILE A 112 12.14 9.15 -13.40
N GLU A 113 11.93 7.94 -13.91
CA GLU A 113 10.82 7.58 -14.78
C GLU A 113 9.67 6.97 -13.97
N THR A 114 8.43 7.36 -14.27
CA THR A 114 7.23 6.80 -13.65
C THR A 114 6.48 5.91 -14.64
N LEU A 115 6.38 4.63 -14.35
CA LEU A 115 5.64 3.67 -15.14
C LEU A 115 4.28 3.37 -14.51
N LEU A 116 3.22 3.59 -15.28
CA LEU A 116 1.86 3.29 -14.86
C LEU A 116 1.49 1.86 -15.27
N MET A 117 1.03 1.05 -14.32
CA MET A 117 0.60 -0.33 -14.56
C MET A 117 -0.87 -0.51 -14.15
N MET A 118 -1.67 -1.03 -15.06
CA MET A 118 -3.04 -1.43 -14.76
C MET A 118 -3.05 -2.80 -14.07
N PRO A 119 -3.77 -2.98 -12.95
CA PRO A 119 -4.04 -4.32 -12.43
C PRO A 119 -4.92 -5.09 -13.39
N LYS A 120 -4.99 -6.41 -13.22
CA LYS A 120 -5.91 -7.26 -14.01
C LYS A 120 -7.36 -6.83 -13.81
N PRO A 121 -8.24 -7.08 -14.82
CA PRO A 121 -9.64 -6.63 -14.77
C PRO A 121 -10.39 -7.03 -13.48
N GLU A 122 -10.15 -8.24 -12.97
CA GLU A 122 -10.76 -8.72 -11.73
C GLU A 122 -10.37 -7.94 -10.47
N ASN A 123 -9.28 -7.16 -10.54
CA ASN A 123 -8.71 -6.41 -9.42
C ASN A 123 -8.88 -4.88 -9.54
N ILE A 124 -9.49 -4.40 -10.64
CA ILE A 124 -9.58 -2.95 -10.93
C ILE A 124 -10.44 -2.19 -9.91
N SER A 125 -11.53 -2.80 -9.42
CA SER A 125 -12.53 -2.11 -8.59
C SER A 125 -12.13 -1.91 -7.13
N ILE A 126 -10.95 -2.35 -6.69
CA ILE A 126 -10.58 -2.44 -5.27
C ILE A 126 -9.47 -1.50 -4.85
N SER A 127 -9.69 -0.85 -3.71
CA SER A 127 -8.71 -0.01 -2.99
C SER A 127 -8.63 -0.39 -1.52
N SER A 128 -7.55 0.02 -0.85
CA SER A 128 -7.44 -0.11 0.61
C SER A 128 -8.59 0.64 1.34
N SER A 129 -9.04 1.76 0.79
CA SER A 129 -10.18 2.52 1.33
C SER A 129 -11.48 1.74 1.22
N SER A 130 -11.74 1.11 0.06
CA SER A 130 -12.92 0.25 -0.14
C SER A 130 -12.92 -0.95 0.81
N ILE A 131 -11.75 -1.55 1.08
CA ILE A 131 -11.65 -2.65 2.07
C ILE A 131 -12.06 -2.17 3.46
N LYS A 132 -11.57 -1.01 3.90
CA LYS A 132 -11.95 -0.45 5.20
C LYS A 132 -13.45 -0.12 5.28
N GLU A 133 -14.04 0.32 4.19
CA GLU A 133 -15.47 0.55 4.10
C GLU A 133 -16.27 -0.76 4.17
N PHE A 134 -15.86 -1.79 3.45
CA PHE A 134 -16.48 -3.13 3.52
C PHE A 134 -16.47 -3.70 4.94
N LEU A 135 -15.33 -3.58 5.63
CA LEU A 135 -15.21 -4.01 7.03
C LEU A 135 -16.18 -3.25 7.96
N LYS A 136 -16.40 -1.95 7.71
CA LYS A 136 -17.35 -1.14 8.49
C LYS A 136 -18.78 -1.69 8.38
N PHE A 137 -19.15 -2.25 7.24
CA PHE A 137 -20.45 -2.83 6.98
C PHE A 137 -20.51 -4.36 7.13
N ASN A 138 -19.45 -4.98 7.67
CA ASN A 138 -19.30 -6.42 7.82
C ASN A 138 -19.45 -7.20 6.50
N CYS A 139 -19.03 -6.62 5.38
CA CYS A 139 -19.03 -7.28 4.08
C CYS A 139 -17.84 -8.23 3.96
N ASP A 140 -17.99 -9.28 3.16
CA ASP A 140 -16.92 -10.21 2.83
C ASP A 140 -15.83 -9.53 1.98
N ILE A 141 -14.58 -9.63 2.44
CA ILE A 141 -13.39 -9.06 1.79
C ILE A 141 -12.52 -10.13 1.11
N SER A 142 -12.87 -11.41 1.21
CA SER A 142 -12.03 -12.54 0.78
C SER A 142 -11.62 -12.48 -0.70
N LYS A 143 -12.45 -11.91 -1.56
CA LYS A 143 -12.18 -11.76 -3.00
C LYS A 143 -11.19 -10.64 -3.32
N TYR A 144 -10.93 -9.74 -2.39
CA TYR A 144 -10.27 -8.46 -2.66
C TYR A 144 -8.90 -8.33 -2.04
N VAL A 145 -8.60 -9.16 -1.06
CA VAL A 145 -7.30 -9.19 -0.37
C VAL A 145 -6.67 -10.58 -0.51
N PRO A 146 -5.34 -10.70 -0.38
CA PRO A 146 -4.69 -12.00 -0.37
C PRO A 146 -5.31 -12.90 0.70
N PHE A 147 -5.65 -14.13 0.32
CA PHE A 147 -6.37 -15.09 1.18
C PHE A 147 -5.71 -15.27 2.55
N GLN A 148 -4.38 -15.31 2.58
CA GLN A 148 -3.58 -15.46 3.81
C GLN A 148 -3.77 -14.31 4.82
N LEU A 149 -4.29 -13.16 4.37
CA LEU A 149 -4.43 -11.95 5.18
C LEU A 149 -5.86 -11.66 5.61
N VAL A 150 -6.85 -12.42 5.15
CA VAL A 150 -8.27 -12.16 5.42
C VAL A 150 -8.55 -12.05 6.91
N ASP A 151 -8.20 -13.08 7.66
CA ASP A 151 -8.45 -13.12 9.13
C ASP A 151 -7.65 -12.04 9.87
N THR A 152 -6.40 -11.82 9.46
CA THR A 152 -5.55 -10.78 10.04
C THR A 152 -6.18 -9.38 9.88
N ILE A 153 -6.74 -9.11 8.70
CA ILE A 153 -7.37 -7.81 8.40
C ILE A 153 -8.67 -7.64 9.19
N ILE A 154 -9.51 -8.67 9.24
CA ILE A 154 -10.78 -8.64 10.00
C ILE A 154 -10.53 -8.47 11.49
N ASN A 155 -9.62 -9.25 12.06
CA ASN A 155 -9.30 -9.21 13.49
C ASN A 155 -8.75 -7.84 13.89
N LYS A 156 -7.81 -7.31 13.12
CA LYS A 156 -7.22 -5.99 13.37
C LYS A 156 -8.27 -4.86 13.36
N TYR A 157 -9.18 -4.91 12.40
CA TYR A 157 -10.27 -3.93 12.33
C TYR A 157 -11.20 -4.02 13.55
N ASN A 158 -11.58 -5.22 13.98
CA ASN A 158 -12.43 -5.45 15.14
C ASN A 158 -11.77 -5.01 16.44
N GLU A 159 -10.47 -5.26 16.62
CA GLU A 159 -9.70 -4.77 17.77
C GLU A 159 -9.75 -3.25 17.85
N GLN A 160 -9.49 -2.54 16.75
CA GLN A 160 -9.57 -1.08 16.74
C GLN A 160 -10.98 -0.56 17.04
N LYS A 161 -12.01 -1.19 16.49
CA LYS A 161 -13.42 -0.82 16.75
C LYS A 161 -13.77 -0.97 18.23
N ASN A 162 -13.35 -2.06 18.87
CA ASN A 162 -13.58 -2.30 20.30
C ASN A 162 -12.85 -1.26 21.18
N TRP A 163 -11.61 -0.91 20.82
CA TRP A 163 -10.80 0.10 21.51
C TRP A 163 -11.48 1.46 21.50
N PHE A 164 -12.02 1.90 20.37
CA PHE A 164 -12.76 3.16 20.26
C PHE A 164 -14.04 3.15 21.11
N SER A 165 -14.74 2.02 21.16
CA SER A 165 -15.95 1.88 22.00
C SER A 165 -15.62 1.98 23.50
N VAL A 166 -14.54 1.36 23.94
CA VAL A 166 -14.06 1.43 25.33
C VAL A 166 -13.62 2.87 25.70
N LEU A 167 -12.85 3.51 24.82
CA LEU A 167 -12.41 4.89 25.04
C LEU A 167 -13.60 5.87 25.08
N PHE A 168 -14.61 5.67 24.27
CA PHE A 168 -15.83 6.48 24.28
C PHE A 168 -16.58 6.35 25.60
N ILE A 169 -16.75 5.12 26.11
CA ILE A 169 -17.38 4.84 27.41
C ILE A 169 -16.59 5.48 28.56
N LEU A 170 -15.26 5.29 28.57
CA LEU A 170 -14.39 5.89 29.61
C LEU A 170 -14.46 7.41 29.60
N LYS A 171 -14.48 8.04 28.42
CA LYS A 171 -14.61 9.50 28.30
C LYS A 171 -15.96 10.03 28.83
N TYR A 172 -17.02 9.24 28.70
CA TYR A 172 -18.35 9.57 29.22
C TYR A 172 -18.41 9.42 30.75
N LEU A 173 -17.69 8.43 31.30
CA LEU A 173 -17.63 8.20 32.75
C LEU A 173 -16.74 9.20 33.51
N ILE A 174 -15.74 9.79 32.84
CA ILE A 174 -14.82 10.80 33.44
C ILE A 174 -15.44 12.19 33.41
N ASN A 175 -16.45 12.45 32.59
CA ASN A 175 -17.17 13.70 32.51
C ASN A 175 -18.49 13.72 33.33
N LEU A 176 -18.75 12.70 34.14
CA LEU A 176 -19.75 12.59 35.18
C LEU A 176 -19.08 12.73 36.53
#